data_4365b5274e1a287ff095fd85a8c3f119
#
_entry.id   4365b5274e1a287ff095fd85a8c3f119
#
_cell.length_a   1.000
_cell.length_b   1.000
_cell.length_c   1.000
_cell.angle_alpha   90.00
_cell.angle_beta   90.00
_cell.angle_gamma   90.00
#
_symmetry.space_group_name_H-M   'P 1'
#
loop_
_entity.id
_entity.type
_entity.pdbx_description
1 polymer ?
#
loop_
_entity_poly.entity_id
_entity_poly.type
_entity_poly.pdbx_seq_one_letter_code
_entity_poly.pdbx_strand_id
1 'polypeptide(L)'
;GFKWIANVMRENEGKARYLGGGEESYGFLAEDFVRDKDSVSAISLMAEIAAWAKDKGLNMTDMLIDIYMKYGFSREKGISLVRKGKSGAEEIIALMKQFRENPPKEIAGSPVVTVKDFQSLVETNVATGETKKLDMPATSNVLQYYTADRTKVSVRPSGTEPKIKFYIEVHDTLASADEYKATEARADEKINRIAKEFGITK
;
A
#
# COMPACT_ATOMS: atom_id res chain seq x y z
N GLY A 1 8.11 -4.38 -4.96
CA GLY A 1 8.17 -3.95 -6.37
C GLY A 1 7.78 -5.08 -7.31
N PHE A 2 7.72 -4.81 -8.60
CA PHE A 2 7.17 -5.71 -9.63
C PHE A 2 7.85 -7.09 -9.71
N LYS A 3 9.11 -7.19 -9.29
CA LYS A 3 9.83 -8.50 -9.22
C LYS A 3 9.07 -9.58 -8.43
N TRP A 4 8.28 -9.20 -7.44
CA TRP A 4 7.47 -10.14 -6.65
C TRP A 4 6.23 -10.59 -7.40
N ILE A 5 5.61 -9.69 -8.17
CA ILE A 5 4.51 -10.03 -9.08
C ILE A 5 5.03 -10.99 -10.15
N ALA A 6 6.17 -10.68 -10.77
CA ALA A 6 6.81 -11.56 -11.75
C ALA A 6 7.17 -12.95 -11.18
N ASN A 7 7.57 -13.01 -9.89
CA ASN A 7 7.81 -14.32 -9.24
C ASN A 7 6.52 -15.12 -9.10
N VAL A 8 5.42 -14.49 -8.66
CA VAL A 8 4.09 -15.13 -8.57
C VAL A 8 3.61 -15.61 -9.95
N MET A 9 3.82 -14.80 -11.01
CA MET A 9 3.52 -15.20 -12.39
C MET A 9 4.27 -16.48 -12.76
N ARG A 10 5.58 -16.52 -12.49
CA ARG A 10 6.43 -17.69 -12.78
C ARG A 10 5.99 -18.96 -12.03
N GLU A 11 5.68 -18.82 -10.74
CA GLU A 11 5.24 -19.95 -9.90
C GLU A 11 3.88 -20.53 -10.30
N ASN A 12 3.04 -19.71 -10.94
CA ASN A 12 1.70 -20.08 -11.39
C ASN A 12 1.63 -20.36 -12.91
N GLU A 13 2.75 -20.37 -13.62
CA GLU A 13 2.80 -20.68 -15.04
C GLU A 13 2.21 -22.06 -15.33
N GLY A 14 1.23 -22.12 -16.24
CA GLY A 14 0.48 -23.34 -16.55
C GLY A 14 -0.51 -23.82 -15.48
N LYS A 15 -0.63 -23.12 -14.34
CA LYS A 15 -1.53 -23.47 -13.23
C LYS A 15 -2.70 -22.49 -13.09
N ALA A 16 -2.44 -21.20 -13.31
CA ALA A 16 -3.44 -20.14 -13.19
C ALA A 16 -3.21 -19.06 -14.26
N ARG A 17 -4.31 -18.46 -14.72
CA ARG A 17 -4.25 -17.33 -15.64
C ARG A 17 -3.89 -16.06 -14.88
N TYR A 18 -2.89 -15.34 -15.34
CA TYR A 18 -2.59 -13.99 -14.89
C TYR A 18 -3.59 -13.00 -15.53
N LEU A 19 -4.21 -12.16 -14.75
CA LEU A 19 -5.18 -11.16 -15.21
C LEU A 19 -4.57 -9.75 -15.24
N GLY A 20 -3.73 -9.43 -14.28
CA GLY A 20 -3.10 -8.14 -14.16
C GLY A 20 -2.43 -7.98 -12.80
N GLY A 21 -1.53 -7.03 -12.70
CA GLY A 21 -0.86 -6.67 -11.46
C GLY A 21 -0.27 -5.27 -11.51
N GLY A 22 -0.22 -4.63 -10.36
CA GLY A 22 0.31 -3.28 -10.23
C GLY A 22 1.11 -3.10 -8.97
N GLU A 23 1.91 -2.08 -8.95
CA GLU A 23 2.65 -1.63 -7.78
C GLU A 23 2.25 -0.20 -7.40
N GLU A 24 2.53 0.19 -6.16
CA GLU A 24 2.17 1.49 -5.60
C GLU A 24 2.83 2.69 -6.33
N SER A 25 3.84 2.43 -7.15
CA SER A 25 4.62 3.42 -7.87
C SER A 25 4.27 3.46 -9.36
N TYR A 26 2.99 3.37 -9.70
CA TYR A 26 2.43 3.50 -11.05
C TYR A 26 2.80 2.38 -12.04
N GLY A 27 3.49 1.34 -11.63
CA GLY A 27 3.79 0.19 -12.46
C GLY A 27 2.58 -0.71 -12.61
N PHE A 28 2.16 -1.03 -13.83
CA PHE A 28 1.05 -1.94 -14.12
C PHE A 28 1.37 -2.82 -15.32
N LEU A 29 0.89 -4.05 -15.28
CA LEU A 29 0.92 -5.00 -16.38
C LEU A 29 -0.43 -5.73 -16.44
N ALA A 30 -1.08 -5.65 -17.59
CA ALA A 30 -2.17 -6.54 -17.95
C ALA A 30 -1.60 -7.70 -18.77
N GLU A 31 -2.13 -8.91 -18.56
CA GLU A 31 -1.67 -10.13 -19.25
C GLU A 31 -0.22 -10.54 -18.92
N ASP A 32 0.24 -11.68 -19.42
CA ASP A 32 1.51 -12.30 -19.06
C ASP A 32 2.55 -12.36 -20.19
N PHE A 33 2.35 -11.57 -21.26
CA PHE A 33 3.23 -11.53 -22.44
C PHE A 33 4.66 -11.05 -22.11
N VAL A 34 4.83 -10.30 -21.04
CA VAL A 34 6.14 -9.96 -20.42
C VAL A 34 6.06 -10.11 -18.91
N ARG A 35 7.19 -10.07 -18.20
CA ARG A 35 7.24 -10.25 -16.74
C ARG A 35 7.70 -8.99 -16.01
N ASP A 36 7.40 -7.86 -16.60
CA ASP A 36 7.62 -6.55 -15.98
C ASP A 36 6.52 -5.59 -16.45
N LYS A 37 6.33 -4.55 -15.68
CA LYS A 37 5.39 -3.48 -15.96
C LYS A 37 5.63 -2.86 -17.34
N ASP A 38 4.55 -2.54 -18.04
CA ASP A 38 4.59 -1.93 -19.37
C ASP A 38 3.58 -0.80 -19.48
N SER A 39 4.08 0.41 -19.71
CA SER A 39 3.25 1.61 -19.78
C SER A 39 2.46 1.70 -21.08
N VAL A 40 2.94 1.11 -22.17
CA VAL A 40 2.25 1.18 -23.47
C VAL A 40 0.97 0.36 -23.41
N SER A 41 1.06 -0.90 -22.96
CA SER A 41 -0.13 -1.75 -22.78
C SER A 41 -1.07 -1.19 -21.71
N ALA A 42 -0.53 -0.61 -20.63
CA ALA A 42 -1.35 0.00 -19.57
C ALA A 42 -2.16 1.20 -20.09
N ILE A 43 -1.56 2.07 -20.92
CA ILE A 43 -2.26 3.21 -21.54
C ILE A 43 -3.31 2.72 -22.54
N SER A 44 -2.99 1.72 -23.36
CA SER A 44 -3.93 1.14 -24.32
C SER A 44 -5.14 0.55 -23.61
N LEU A 45 -4.93 -0.24 -22.56
CA LEU A 45 -6.00 -0.80 -21.75
C LEU A 45 -6.85 0.32 -21.10
N MET A 46 -6.21 1.37 -20.58
CA MET A 46 -6.93 2.49 -19.97
C MET A 46 -7.79 3.24 -20.99
N ALA A 47 -7.33 3.38 -22.24
CA ALA A 47 -8.12 3.96 -23.32
C ALA A 47 -9.35 3.09 -23.67
N GLU A 48 -9.20 1.77 -23.72
CA GLU A 48 -10.31 0.82 -23.92
C GLU A 48 -11.33 0.90 -22.79
N ILE A 49 -10.86 0.94 -21.54
CA ILE A 49 -11.74 1.07 -20.36
C ILE A 49 -12.50 2.41 -20.42
N ALA A 50 -11.85 3.50 -20.80
CA ALA A 50 -12.51 4.80 -20.94
C ALA A 50 -13.57 4.81 -22.06
N ALA A 51 -13.27 4.18 -23.21
CA ALA A 51 -14.23 4.01 -24.29
C ALA A 51 -15.42 3.16 -23.86
N TRP A 52 -15.17 2.04 -23.19
CA TRP A 52 -16.20 1.17 -22.64
C TRP A 52 -17.10 1.89 -21.61
N ALA A 53 -16.53 2.69 -20.73
CA ALA A 53 -17.28 3.52 -19.79
C ALA A 53 -18.21 4.48 -20.52
N LYS A 54 -17.67 5.18 -21.52
CA LYS A 54 -18.44 6.13 -22.34
C LYS A 54 -19.63 5.46 -23.05
N ASP A 55 -19.45 4.25 -23.59
CA ASP A 55 -20.53 3.47 -24.23
C ASP A 55 -21.65 3.11 -23.23
N LYS A 56 -21.35 3.04 -21.95
CA LYS A 56 -22.32 2.83 -20.86
C LYS A 56 -22.90 4.13 -20.30
N GLY A 57 -22.53 5.27 -20.85
CA GLY A 57 -22.95 6.58 -20.32
C GLY A 57 -22.25 6.96 -19.01
N LEU A 58 -21.13 6.30 -18.68
CA LEU A 58 -20.33 6.50 -17.47
C LEU A 58 -19.02 7.21 -17.79
N ASN A 59 -18.41 7.80 -16.79
CA ASN A 59 -17.01 8.22 -16.81
C ASN A 59 -16.15 7.36 -15.88
N MET A 60 -14.84 7.57 -15.89
CA MET A 60 -13.90 6.77 -15.08
C MET A 60 -14.14 6.90 -13.56
N THR A 61 -14.63 8.06 -13.12
CA THR A 61 -14.95 8.28 -11.71
C THR A 61 -16.19 7.48 -11.31
N ASP A 62 -17.21 7.44 -12.16
CA ASP A 62 -18.42 6.63 -11.90
C ASP A 62 -18.08 5.16 -11.76
N MET A 63 -17.21 4.64 -12.64
CA MET A 63 -16.72 3.26 -12.55
C MET A 63 -15.94 3.00 -11.26
N LEU A 64 -15.10 3.92 -10.83
CA LEU A 64 -14.34 3.81 -9.59
C LEU A 64 -15.28 3.80 -8.38
N ILE A 65 -16.32 4.64 -8.38
CA ILE A 65 -17.35 4.68 -7.35
C ILE A 65 -18.10 3.34 -7.27
N ASP A 66 -18.47 2.77 -8.41
CA ASP A 66 -19.12 1.46 -8.49
C ASP A 66 -18.24 0.35 -7.89
N ILE A 67 -16.93 0.39 -8.17
CA ILE A 67 -15.95 -0.54 -7.59
C ILE A 67 -15.89 -0.37 -6.06
N TYR A 68 -15.83 0.87 -5.58
CA TYR A 68 -15.81 1.16 -4.15
C TYR A 68 -17.09 0.74 -3.43
N MET A 69 -18.26 0.95 -4.03
CA MET A 69 -19.53 0.48 -3.45
C MET A 69 -19.60 -1.05 -3.38
N LYS A 70 -19.06 -1.73 -4.38
CA LYS A 70 -19.10 -3.19 -4.49
C LYS A 70 -18.07 -3.92 -3.62
N TYR A 71 -16.86 -3.37 -3.52
CA TYR A 71 -15.72 -4.06 -2.91
C TYR A 71 -15.19 -3.37 -1.64
N GLY A 72 -15.71 -2.20 -1.31
CA GLY A 72 -15.26 -1.35 -0.20
C GLY A 72 -14.39 -0.20 -0.67
N PHE A 73 -14.49 0.91 0.04
CA PHE A 73 -13.68 2.11 -0.22
C PHE A 73 -12.31 1.96 0.40
N SER A 74 -11.28 2.27 -0.39
CA SER A 74 -9.90 2.42 0.10
C SER A 74 -9.29 3.73 -0.38
N ARG A 75 -8.46 4.32 0.46
CA ARG A 75 -7.68 5.52 0.15
C ARG A 75 -6.24 5.31 0.55
N GLU A 76 -5.33 5.58 -0.37
CA GLU A 76 -3.91 5.37 -0.19
C GLU A 76 -3.13 6.66 -0.36
N LYS A 77 -2.05 6.81 0.43
CA LYS A 77 -1.12 7.93 0.30
C LYS A 77 0.31 7.51 0.62
N GLY A 78 1.20 7.79 -0.33
CA GLY A 78 2.64 7.69 -0.14
C GLY A 78 3.22 9.01 0.38
N ILE A 79 3.97 8.96 1.49
CA ILE A 79 4.66 10.12 2.05
C ILE A 79 6.14 9.78 2.13
N SER A 80 7.01 10.67 1.62
CA SER A 80 8.46 10.52 1.68
C SER A 80 9.05 11.57 2.62
N LEU A 81 9.80 11.13 3.61
CA LEU A 81 10.59 11.97 4.49
C LEU A 81 12.05 11.90 4.04
N VAL A 82 12.59 13.03 3.59
CA VAL A 82 13.98 13.15 3.17
C VAL A 82 14.81 13.77 4.29
N ARG A 83 15.97 13.18 4.59
CA ARG A 83 16.96 13.68 5.53
C ARG A 83 18.29 13.84 4.80
N LYS A 84 18.83 15.07 4.74
CA LYS A 84 20.04 15.33 3.95
C LYS A 84 21.31 14.97 4.72
N GLY A 85 22.34 14.52 3.97
CA GLY A 85 23.67 14.29 4.49
C GLY A 85 23.82 12.98 5.30
N LYS A 86 25.02 12.80 5.87
CA LYS A 86 25.37 11.60 6.64
C LYS A 86 24.53 11.47 7.92
N SER A 87 24.34 12.57 8.64
CA SER A 87 23.47 12.59 9.83
C SER A 87 22.04 12.19 9.51
N GLY A 88 21.52 12.60 8.35
CA GLY A 88 20.18 12.23 7.92
C GLY A 88 20.03 10.72 7.65
N ALA A 89 21.06 10.07 7.12
CA ALA A 89 21.06 8.61 6.98
C ALA A 89 21.06 7.91 8.34
N GLU A 90 21.84 8.41 9.30
CA GLU A 90 21.88 7.89 10.68
C GLU A 90 20.53 8.07 11.39
N GLU A 91 19.86 9.22 11.21
CA GLU A 91 18.51 9.47 11.72
C GLU A 91 17.50 8.45 11.17
N ILE A 92 17.55 8.11 9.88
CA ILE A 92 16.65 7.12 9.26
C ILE A 92 16.88 5.73 9.84
N ILE A 93 18.13 5.35 10.06
CA ILE A 93 18.49 4.08 10.70
C ILE A 93 17.93 4.03 12.13
N ALA A 94 18.12 5.10 12.90
CA ALA A 94 17.60 5.22 14.26
C ALA A 94 16.08 5.17 14.30
N LEU A 95 15.40 5.84 13.36
CA LEU A 95 13.95 5.85 13.23
C LEU A 95 13.40 4.45 12.92
N MET A 96 14.00 3.72 11.99
CA MET A 96 13.62 2.33 11.69
C MET A 96 13.83 1.39 12.89
N LYS A 97 14.92 1.59 13.64
CA LYS A 97 15.18 0.86 14.88
C LYS A 97 14.09 1.15 15.92
N GLN A 98 13.77 2.43 16.13
CA GLN A 98 12.71 2.85 17.05
C GLN A 98 11.36 2.23 16.70
N PHE A 99 10.94 2.28 15.42
CA PHE A 99 9.69 1.67 14.98
C PHE A 99 9.66 0.15 15.17
N ARG A 100 10.79 -0.52 15.05
CA ARG A 100 10.89 -1.97 15.25
C ARG A 100 10.84 -2.35 16.72
N GLU A 101 11.56 -1.63 17.58
CA GLU A 101 11.64 -1.91 19.02
C GLU A 101 10.41 -1.41 19.79
N ASN A 102 9.79 -0.33 19.32
CA ASN A 102 8.63 0.30 19.93
C ASN A 102 7.51 0.52 18.91
N PRO A 103 6.87 -0.57 18.42
CA PRO A 103 5.78 -0.45 17.46
C PRO A 103 4.61 0.33 18.08
N PRO A 104 3.89 1.15 17.30
CA PRO A 104 2.72 1.86 17.78
C PRO A 104 1.66 0.87 18.29
N LYS A 105 1.06 1.18 19.43
CA LYS A 105 -0.03 0.35 20.00
C LYS A 105 -1.37 0.63 19.32
N GLU A 106 -1.53 1.85 18.82
CA GLU A 106 -2.71 2.30 18.06
C GLU A 106 -2.28 3.25 16.94
N ILE A 107 -3.09 3.37 15.92
CA ILE A 107 -2.93 4.28 14.79
C ILE A 107 -4.28 4.91 14.51
N ALA A 108 -4.34 6.23 14.54
CA ALA A 108 -5.56 7.01 14.36
C ALA A 108 -6.71 6.54 15.29
N GLY A 109 -6.39 6.15 16.53
CA GLY A 109 -7.34 5.69 17.53
C GLY A 109 -7.82 4.24 17.33
N SER A 110 -7.26 3.50 16.37
CA SER A 110 -7.55 2.07 16.17
C SER A 110 -6.38 1.22 16.66
N PRO A 111 -6.61 0.17 17.48
CA PRO A 111 -5.53 -0.66 18.02
C PRO A 111 -4.80 -1.40 16.91
N VAL A 112 -3.47 -1.46 17.00
CA VAL A 112 -2.64 -2.30 16.12
C VAL A 112 -2.82 -3.76 16.53
N VAL A 113 -3.25 -4.59 15.59
CA VAL A 113 -3.51 -6.01 15.82
C VAL A 113 -2.43 -6.92 15.25
N THR A 114 -1.74 -6.47 14.19
CA THR A 114 -0.67 -7.25 13.56
C THR A 114 0.51 -6.36 13.20
N VAL A 115 1.71 -6.84 13.49
CA VAL A 115 2.97 -6.25 13.05
C VAL A 115 3.71 -7.26 12.18
N LYS A 116 4.17 -6.83 10.99
CA LYS A 116 5.03 -7.63 10.11
C LYS A 116 6.39 -6.96 9.97
N ASP A 117 7.43 -7.68 10.36
CA ASP A 117 8.82 -7.27 10.12
C ASP A 117 9.44 -8.15 9.04
N PHE A 118 9.62 -7.58 7.86
CA PHE A 118 10.20 -8.29 6.72
C PHE A 118 11.72 -8.43 6.80
N GLN A 119 12.37 -7.79 7.76
CA GLN A 119 13.80 -8.00 8.00
C GLN A 119 14.05 -9.28 8.78
N SER A 120 13.24 -9.55 9.80
CA SER A 120 13.27 -10.80 10.58
C SER A 120 12.41 -11.91 10.00
N LEU A 121 11.55 -11.59 9.01
CA LEU A 121 10.53 -12.46 8.44
C LEU A 121 9.53 -12.97 9.49
N VAL A 122 9.13 -12.08 10.40
CA VAL A 122 8.19 -12.40 11.48
C VAL A 122 6.92 -11.58 11.37
N GLU A 123 5.78 -12.24 11.50
CA GLU A 123 4.49 -11.64 11.77
C GLU A 123 4.11 -11.89 13.23
N THR A 124 3.72 -10.84 13.94
CA THR A 124 3.32 -10.90 15.35
C THR A 124 1.85 -10.50 15.48
N ASN A 125 1.05 -11.33 16.13
CA ASN A 125 -0.27 -10.95 16.65
C ASN A 125 -0.04 -10.16 17.95
N VAL A 126 -0.44 -8.89 17.96
CA VAL A 126 -0.15 -7.98 19.09
C VAL A 126 -0.95 -8.36 20.35
N ALA A 127 -2.16 -8.89 20.19
CA ALA A 127 -3.03 -9.24 21.31
C ALA A 127 -2.55 -10.50 22.05
N THR A 128 -2.07 -11.52 21.33
CA THR A 128 -1.66 -12.81 21.89
C THR A 128 -0.14 -12.94 22.09
N GLY A 129 0.65 -12.10 21.40
CA GLY A 129 2.11 -12.24 21.33
C GLY A 129 2.57 -13.40 20.45
N GLU A 130 1.66 -14.14 19.82
CA GLU A 130 2.00 -15.23 18.91
C GLU A 130 2.72 -14.73 17.69
N THR A 131 3.74 -15.47 17.28
CA THR A 131 4.53 -15.15 16.09
C THR A 131 4.45 -16.27 15.07
N LYS A 132 4.47 -15.89 13.79
CA LYS A 132 4.63 -16.83 12.68
C LYS A 132 5.65 -16.32 11.67
N LYS A 133 6.31 -17.25 10.99
CA LYS A 133 7.24 -16.91 9.92
C LYS A 133 6.48 -16.41 8.69
N LEU A 134 6.95 -15.30 8.12
CA LEU A 134 6.48 -14.82 6.82
C LEU A 134 7.11 -15.69 5.71
N ASP A 135 6.26 -16.20 4.82
CA ASP A 135 6.70 -16.94 3.64
C ASP A 135 7.11 -15.96 2.53
N MET A 136 8.38 -15.56 2.57
CA MET A 136 8.98 -14.62 1.63
C MET A 136 10.32 -15.15 1.15
N PRO A 137 10.63 -15.04 -0.15
CA PRO A 137 11.86 -15.59 -0.72
C PRO A 137 13.13 -14.81 -0.33
N ALA A 138 12.99 -13.61 0.21
CA ALA A 138 14.10 -12.79 0.70
C ALA A 138 13.66 -11.79 1.76
N THR A 139 14.60 -11.35 2.59
CA THR A 139 14.39 -10.30 3.58
C THR A 139 14.36 -8.91 2.92
N SER A 140 13.69 -7.98 3.57
CA SER A 140 13.71 -6.55 3.21
C SER A 140 13.52 -5.69 4.44
N ASN A 141 14.12 -4.50 4.47
CA ASN A 141 13.97 -3.57 5.59
C ASN A 141 12.61 -2.85 5.47
N VAL A 142 11.54 -3.57 5.76
CA VAL A 142 10.15 -3.08 5.72
C VAL A 142 9.45 -3.48 7.01
N LEU A 143 8.68 -2.56 7.57
CA LEU A 143 7.73 -2.80 8.65
C LEU A 143 6.33 -2.52 8.15
N GLN A 144 5.37 -3.33 8.59
CA GLN A 144 3.95 -3.08 8.33
C GLN A 144 3.16 -3.23 9.63
N TYR A 145 2.26 -2.28 9.86
CA TYR A 145 1.32 -2.26 10.97
C TYR A 145 -0.09 -2.36 10.42
N TYR A 146 -0.89 -3.25 11.01
CA TYR A 146 -2.30 -3.43 10.66
C TYR A 146 -3.14 -3.17 11.88
N THR A 147 -4.17 -2.36 11.75
CA THR A 147 -5.10 -2.04 12.83
C THR A 147 -6.39 -2.85 12.73
N ALA A 148 -7.18 -2.83 13.81
CA ALA A 148 -8.48 -3.53 13.87
C ALA A 148 -9.47 -3.02 12.80
N ASP A 149 -9.40 -1.74 12.42
CA ASP A 149 -10.22 -1.15 11.37
C ASP A 149 -9.60 -1.27 9.96
N ARG A 150 -8.65 -2.20 9.78
CA ARG A 150 -7.96 -2.52 8.53
C ARG A 150 -7.05 -1.42 7.97
N THR A 151 -6.77 -0.36 8.74
CA THR A 151 -5.73 0.60 8.34
C THR A 151 -4.39 -0.12 8.27
N LYS A 152 -3.63 0.15 7.20
CA LYS A 152 -2.27 -0.38 7.03
C LYS A 152 -1.28 0.78 6.89
N VAL A 153 -0.19 0.72 7.66
CA VAL A 153 0.95 1.62 7.49
C VAL A 153 2.19 0.79 7.21
N SER A 154 2.80 1.01 6.05
CA SER A 154 4.06 0.38 5.68
C SER A 154 5.18 1.41 5.74
N VAL A 155 6.31 1.04 6.36
CA VAL A 155 7.48 1.90 6.54
C VAL A 155 8.67 1.25 5.85
N ARG A 156 9.33 1.98 4.93
CA ARG A 156 10.44 1.48 4.14
C ARG A 156 11.50 2.56 3.91
N PRO A 157 12.74 2.40 4.38
CA PRO A 157 13.84 3.28 4.00
C PRO A 157 14.27 3.03 2.56
N SER A 158 14.79 4.06 1.90
CA SER A 158 15.45 3.89 0.60
C SER A 158 16.81 3.23 0.78
N GLY A 159 17.19 2.35 -0.14
CA GLY A 159 18.52 1.73 -0.15
C GLY A 159 19.60 2.62 -0.76
N THR A 160 19.24 3.67 -1.49
CA THR A 160 20.18 4.48 -2.29
C THR A 160 20.18 5.96 -1.91
N GLU A 161 19.18 6.42 -1.20
CA GLU A 161 19.02 7.84 -0.86
C GLU A 161 18.64 7.97 0.62
N PRO A 162 19.03 9.06 1.31
CA PRO A 162 18.68 9.30 2.69
C PRO A 162 17.21 9.74 2.81
N LYS A 163 16.30 8.82 2.53
CA LYS A 163 14.85 9.00 2.65
C LYS A 163 14.17 7.76 3.20
N ILE A 164 13.05 7.96 3.85
CA ILE A 164 12.16 6.91 4.32
C ILE A 164 10.76 7.18 3.75
N LYS A 165 10.12 6.13 3.25
CA LYS A 165 8.78 6.18 2.68
C LYS A 165 7.78 5.55 3.64
N PHE A 166 6.63 6.19 3.75
CA PHE A 166 5.45 5.68 4.44
C PHE A 166 4.34 5.50 3.41
N TYR A 167 3.73 4.34 3.41
CA TYR A 167 2.56 4.03 2.61
C TYR A 167 1.41 3.80 3.58
N ILE A 168 0.43 4.68 3.54
CA ILE A 168 -0.74 4.67 4.41
C ILE A 168 -1.93 4.26 3.57
N GLU A 169 -2.64 3.23 4.01
CA GLU A 169 -3.86 2.73 3.41
C GLU A 169 -4.96 2.74 4.48
N VAL A 170 -6.06 3.40 4.19
CA VAL A 170 -7.24 3.45 5.06
C VAL A 170 -8.46 2.91 4.33
N HIS A 171 -9.37 2.30 5.07
CA HIS A 171 -10.60 1.75 4.53
C HIS A 171 -11.81 2.44 5.15
N ASP A 172 -12.88 2.54 4.36
CA ASP A 172 -14.18 3.06 4.79
C ASP A 172 -15.30 2.31 4.04
N THR A 173 -16.53 2.59 4.38
CA THR A 173 -17.71 2.10 3.64
C THR A 173 -18.25 3.22 2.79
N LEU A 174 -18.48 2.95 1.52
CA LEU A 174 -19.21 3.83 0.61
C LEU A 174 -20.57 3.23 0.33
N ALA A 175 -21.62 3.80 0.97
CA ALA A 175 -22.98 3.26 0.87
C ALA A 175 -23.72 3.71 -0.41
N SER A 176 -23.37 4.89 -0.92
CA SER A 176 -23.96 5.44 -2.15
C SER A 176 -22.94 6.34 -2.88
N ALA A 177 -23.20 6.57 -4.17
CA ALA A 177 -22.37 7.45 -4.98
C ALA A 177 -22.34 8.89 -4.46
N ASP A 178 -23.46 9.37 -3.91
CA ASP A 178 -23.58 10.74 -3.39
C ASP A 178 -22.68 10.97 -2.17
N GLU A 179 -22.33 9.90 -1.43
CA GLU A 179 -21.46 9.97 -0.28
C GLU A 179 -19.96 9.97 -0.64
N TYR A 180 -19.62 9.76 -1.91
CA TYR A 180 -18.22 9.60 -2.34
C TYR A 180 -17.31 10.73 -1.84
N LYS A 181 -17.71 11.99 -2.04
CA LYS A 181 -16.89 13.15 -1.62
C LYS A 181 -16.73 13.24 -0.10
N ALA A 182 -17.76 12.93 0.66
CA ALA A 182 -17.70 12.92 2.12
C ALA A 182 -16.81 11.78 2.63
N THR A 183 -16.91 10.60 2.03
CA THR A 183 -16.09 9.43 2.36
C THR A 183 -14.61 9.68 2.02
N GLU A 184 -14.32 10.26 0.85
CA GLU A 184 -12.98 10.68 0.45
C GLU A 184 -12.36 11.67 1.47
N ALA A 185 -13.14 12.69 1.88
CA ALA A 185 -12.69 13.69 2.83
C ALA A 185 -12.39 13.07 4.22
N ARG A 186 -13.25 12.17 4.73
CA ARG A 186 -13.00 11.45 5.99
C ARG A 186 -11.73 10.60 5.92
N ALA A 187 -11.51 9.91 4.81
CA ALA A 187 -10.32 9.11 4.60
C ALA A 187 -9.05 9.95 4.54
N ASP A 188 -9.08 11.09 3.83
CA ASP A 188 -7.96 12.03 3.77
C ASP A 188 -7.66 12.66 5.13
N GLU A 189 -8.67 12.99 5.93
CA GLU A 189 -8.49 13.47 7.30
C GLU A 189 -7.82 12.40 8.20
N LYS A 190 -8.26 11.15 8.09
CA LYS A 190 -7.64 10.03 8.82
C LYS A 190 -6.18 9.84 8.42
N ILE A 191 -5.86 9.88 7.13
CA ILE A 191 -4.48 9.81 6.62
C ILE A 191 -3.64 10.96 7.18
N ASN A 192 -4.17 12.18 7.20
CA ASN A 192 -3.45 13.33 7.73
C ASN A 192 -3.20 13.21 9.26
N ARG A 193 -4.15 12.63 10.01
CA ARG A 193 -3.95 12.31 11.43
C ARG A 193 -2.83 11.28 11.61
N ILE A 194 -2.83 10.20 10.83
CA ILE A 194 -1.77 9.19 10.84
C ILE A 194 -0.42 9.83 10.52
N ALA A 195 -0.35 10.68 9.50
CA ALA A 195 0.89 11.37 9.13
C ALA A 195 1.43 12.25 10.27
N LYS A 196 0.55 12.88 11.03
CA LYS A 196 0.92 13.67 12.22
C LYS A 196 1.43 12.77 13.35
N GLU A 197 0.77 11.66 13.63
CA GLU A 197 1.18 10.68 14.66
C GLU A 197 2.56 10.09 14.38
N PHE A 198 2.88 9.83 13.12
CA PHE A 198 4.20 9.33 12.69
C PHE A 198 5.25 10.44 12.51
N GLY A 199 4.91 11.72 12.74
CA GLY A 199 5.84 12.85 12.58
C GLY A 199 6.30 13.09 11.13
N ILE A 200 5.45 12.76 10.15
CA ILE A 200 5.75 12.83 8.71
C ILE A 200 4.91 13.88 7.96
N THR A 201 4.36 14.82 8.67
CA THR A 201 3.75 16.03 8.08
C THR A 201 4.83 16.90 7.43
N LYS A 202 4.51 17.48 6.26
CA LYS A 202 5.37 18.48 5.60
C LYS A 202 5.30 19.81 6.35
#